data_103f77b1e35f993945dcac508952ea63
#
_entry.id   103f77b1e35f993945dcac508952ea63
#
_cell.length_a   1.000
_cell.length_b   1.000
_cell.length_c   1.000
_cell.angle_alpha   90.00
_cell.angle_beta   90.00
_cell.angle_gamma   90.00
#
_symmetry.space_group_name_H-M   'P 1'
#
loop_
_entity.id
_entity.type
_entity.pdbx_description
1 polymer ?
#
loop_
_entity_poly.entity_id
_entity_poly.type
_entity_poly.pdbx_seq_one_letter_code
_entity_poly.pdbx_strand_id
1 'polypeptide(L)'
;MISENYNLFPEKIYKKDNEIYFFVNDDKYVMREYVKKSGIDELLQLSNEMYEKTKGNSSVLIPGVGNNYVYEYKRKKYILIKVNSIERNILLDDIIYLTRSKSDNDSTTKNLEKYKKQIDDIETKLLEFNKEYPKIQQSIDYFIGLSENGIQLLGKLSREEKNQNEGTIIAKIENIDEYNNEELNNPLNMEKNDYELALANYIKYRIYLLHVDYDEMENIFRNDKINHLKLYAYLLYQNYYLSDIVKITRNKKEEKIIKKYIDNRKKYLDFLLYYAEKAKINMK
;
A
#
# COMPACT_ATOMS: atom_id res chain seq x y z
N MET A 1 -31.25 4.31 -8.38
CA MET A 1 -30.12 3.46 -7.95
C MET A 1 -29.58 3.85 -6.58
N ILE A 2 -28.93 5.02 -6.38
CA ILE A 2 -28.38 5.42 -5.07
C ILE A 2 -29.52 5.67 -4.07
N SER A 3 -30.50 6.49 -4.42
CA SER A 3 -31.65 6.80 -3.55
C SER A 3 -32.48 5.57 -3.15
N GLU A 4 -32.68 4.64 -4.06
CA GLU A 4 -33.47 3.43 -3.82
C GLU A 4 -32.73 2.43 -2.90
N ASN A 5 -31.42 2.29 -3.06
CA ASN A 5 -30.65 1.26 -2.34
C ASN A 5 -30.03 1.77 -1.06
N TYR A 6 -29.78 3.07 -0.91
CA TYR A 6 -29.09 3.64 0.25
C TYR A 6 -29.90 4.74 0.95
N ASN A 7 -31.07 5.10 0.42
CA ASN A 7 -31.90 6.21 0.92
C ASN A 7 -31.10 7.54 1.01
N LEU A 8 -30.17 7.74 0.06
CA LEU A 8 -29.34 8.93 -0.05
C LEU A 8 -29.75 9.72 -1.29
N PHE A 9 -29.86 11.03 -1.17
CA PHE A 9 -30.26 11.94 -2.24
C PHE A 9 -29.09 12.82 -2.66
N PRO A 10 -28.32 12.40 -3.71
CA PRO A 10 -27.12 13.12 -4.14
C PRO A 10 -27.41 14.52 -4.66
N GLU A 11 -26.64 15.50 -4.22
CA GLU A 11 -26.69 16.88 -4.71
C GLU A 11 -25.83 17.08 -5.96
N LYS A 12 -24.64 16.45 -5.98
CA LYS A 12 -23.68 16.49 -7.09
C LYS A 12 -23.18 15.08 -7.35
N ILE A 13 -23.20 14.67 -8.61
CA ILE A 13 -22.69 13.36 -9.03
C ILE A 13 -21.66 13.57 -10.12
N TYR A 14 -20.49 12.94 -9.99
CA TYR A 14 -19.49 12.89 -11.06
C TYR A 14 -18.83 11.52 -11.13
N LYS A 15 -18.28 11.19 -12.30
CA LYS A 15 -17.59 9.93 -12.54
C LYS A 15 -16.11 10.18 -12.76
N LYS A 16 -15.27 9.42 -12.07
CA LYS A 16 -13.82 9.43 -12.23
C LYS A 16 -13.32 7.98 -12.17
N ASP A 17 -12.45 7.56 -13.08
CA ASP A 17 -11.78 6.24 -13.10
C ASP A 17 -12.72 5.03 -12.90
N ASN A 18 -13.91 5.06 -13.52
CA ASN A 18 -15.01 4.10 -13.37
C ASN A 18 -15.71 4.09 -12.00
N GLU A 19 -15.38 4.98 -11.10
CA GLU A 19 -16.02 5.18 -9.81
C GLU A 19 -17.05 6.31 -9.90
N ILE A 20 -18.09 6.24 -9.06
CA ILE A 20 -19.14 7.25 -8.98
C ILE A 20 -19.00 7.98 -7.65
N TYR A 21 -18.65 9.26 -7.73
CA TYR A 21 -18.55 10.15 -6.57
C TYR A 21 -19.80 11.02 -6.47
N PHE A 22 -20.26 11.27 -5.26
CA PHE A 22 -21.35 12.19 -5.01
C PHE A 22 -21.28 12.80 -3.60
N PHE A 23 -22.05 13.86 -3.40
CA PHE A 23 -22.17 14.57 -2.13
C PHE A 23 -23.60 14.52 -1.61
N VAL A 24 -23.74 14.39 -0.29
CA VAL A 24 -24.99 14.53 0.45
C VAL A 24 -24.68 15.30 1.72
N ASN A 25 -25.27 16.50 1.89
CA ASN A 25 -25.04 17.38 3.04
C ASN A 25 -23.53 17.59 3.36
N ASP A 26 -22.74 17.95 2.36
CA ASP A 26 -21.27 18.13 2.41
C ASP A 26 -20.45 16.85 2.63
N ASP A 27 -21.06 15.74 2.97
CA ASP A 27 -20.37 14.46 3.04
C ASP A 27 -20.07 13.93 1.64
N LYS A 28 -18.83 13.49 1.43
CA LYS A 28 -18.38 12.87 0.18
C LYS A 28 -18.58 11.36 0.23
N TYR A 29 -19.16 10.81 -0.81
CA TYR A 29 -19.37 9.38 -0.99
C TYR A 29 -18.76 8.91 -2.29
N VAL A 30 -18.32 7.64 -2.32
CA VAL A 30 -17.87 6.97 -3.52
C VAL A 30 -18.49 5.58 -3.62
N MET A 31 -19.04 5.27 -4.79
CA MET A 31 -19.49 3.93 -5.14
C MET A 31 -18.41 3.26 -5.96
N ARG A 32 -17.84 2.18 -5.44
CA ARG A 32 -16.73 1.40 -6.02
C ARG A 32 -17.13 -0.02 -6.36
N GLU A 33 -16.59 -0.56 -7.45
CA GLU A 33 -16.75 -1.96 -7.79
C GLU A 33 -16.06 -2.85 -6.74
N TYR A 34 -16.80 -3.82 -6.20
CA TYR A 34 -16.30 -4.76 -5.20
C TYR A 34 -15.80 -6.04 -5.87
N VAL A 35 -14.49 -6.15 -6.05
CA VAL A 35 -13.82 -7.27 -6.74
C VAL A 35 -13.00 -8.12 -5.76
N LYS A 36 -13.01 -7.78 -4.45
CA LYS A 36 -12.14 -8.41 -3.46
C LYS A 36 -12.48 -9.88 -3.26
N LYS A 37 -11.44 -10.73 -3.13
CA LYS A 37 -11.58 -12.16 -2.84
C LYS A 37 -11.96 -12.45 -1.39
N SER A 38 -11.61 -11.54 -0.45
CA SER A 38 -12.04 -11.63 0.95
C SER A 38 -13.52 -11.35 1.07
N GLY A 39 -14.20 -12.01 2.00
CA GLY A 39 -15.62 -11.81 2.25
C GLY A 39 -15.93 -10.36 2.70
N ILE A 40 -17.18 -9.93 2.46
CA ILE A 40 -17.63 -8.60 2.90
C ILE A 40 -17.53 -8.45 4.42
N ASP A 41 -17.73 -9.52 5.18
CA ASP A 41 -17.67 -9.50 6.64
C ASP A 41 -16.27 -9.16 7.16
N GLU A 42 -15.21 -9.70 6.54
CA GLU A 42 -13.82 -9.34 6.87
C GLU A 42 -13.55 -7.86 6.58
N LEU A 43 -14.03 -7.36 5.43
CA LEU A 43 -13.89 -5.96 5.07
C LEU A 43 -14.61 -5.04 6.04
N LEU A 44 -15.82 -5.42 6.47
CA LEU A 44 -16.60 -4.68 7.46
C LEU A 44 -15.89 -4.64 8.82
N GLN A 45 -15.35 -5.78 9.26
CA GLN A 45 -14.59 -5.85 10.49
C GLN A 45 -13.40 -4.90 10.47
N LEU A 46 -12.59 -4.93 9.39
CA LEU A 46 -11.44 -4.04 9.22
C LEU A 46 -11.86 -2.56 9.16
N SER A 47 -12.92 -2.25 8.41
CA SER A 47 -13.44 -0.90 8.29
C SER A 47 -13.92 -0.33 9.63
N ASN A 48 -14.69 -1.11 10.39
CA ASN A 48 -15.21 -0.70 11.70
C ASN A 48 -14.07 -0.54 12.71
N GLU A 49 -13.12 -1.49 12.74
CA GLU A 49 -11.95 -1.42 13.62
C GLU A 49 -11.13 -0.15 13.35
N MET A 50 -10.92 0.20 12.08
CA MET A 50 -10.22 1.43 11.71
C MET A 50 -11.03 2.68 12.06
N TYR A 51 -12.33 2.68 11.82
CA TYR A 51 -13.20 3.81 12.15
C TYR A 51 -13.20 4.12 13.65
N GLU A 52 -13.31 3.10 14.50
CA GLU A 52 -13.22 3.26 15.95
C GLU A 52 -11.86 3.78 16.40
N LYS A 53 -10.77 3.21 15.89
CA LYS A 53 -9.40 3.60 16.24
C LYS A 53 -9.04 5.01 15.79
N THR A 54 -9.53 5.40 14.63
CA THR A 54 -9.32 6.76 14.11
C THR A 54 -10.35 7.77 14.66
N LYS A 55 -11.19 7.36 15.61
CA LYS A 55 -12.25 8.20 16.20
C LYS A 55 -13.13 8.83 15.12
N GLY A 56 -13.49 8.06 14.10
CA GLY A 56 -14.33 8.50 13.01
C GLY A 56 -13.60 9.21 11.85
N ASN A 57 -12.26 9.26 11.87
CA ASN A 57 -11.47 9.94 10.82
C ASN A 57 -11.10 9.03 9.62
N SER A 58 -11.39 7.73 9.66
CA SER A 58 -11.26 6.86 8.48
C SER A 58 -12.54 6.80 7.67
N SER A 59 -12.42 6.45 6.40
CA SER A 59 -13.57 6.17 5.55
C SER A 59 -14.31 4.91 6.03
N VAL A 60 -15.61 4.87 5.83
CA VAL A 60 -16.46 3.79 6.35
C VAL A 60 -17.42 3.26 5.29
N LEU A 61 -17.69 1.97 5.34
CA LEU A 61 -18.70 1.33 4.49
C LEU A 61 -20.11 1.71 4.95
N ILE A 62 -20.96 2.09 4.00
CA ILE A 62 -22.34 2.49 4.26
C ILE A 62 -23.28 1.34 3.88
N PRO A 63 -24.12 0.87 4.82
CA PRO A 63 -25.13 -0.13 4.50
C PRO A 63 -26.23 0.46 3.62
N GLY A 64 -26.71 -0.34 2.69
CA GLY A 64 -27.92 -0.07 1.95
C GLY A 64 -29.18 -0.46 2.70
N VAL A 65 -30.32 -0.30 2.05
CA VAL A 65 -31.63 -0.72 2.56
C VAL A 65 -31.61 -2.22 2.92
N GLY A 66 -32.14 -2.56 4.08
CA GLY A 66 -32.09 -3.93 4.61
C GLY A 66 -30.73 -4.36 5.15
N ASN A 67 -29.86 -3.41 5.47
CA ASN A 67 -28.50 -3.65 6.00
C ASN A 67 -27.57 -4.42 5.05
N ASN A 68 -27.80 -4.27 3.75
CA ASN A 68 -26.99 -4.91 2.72
C ASN A 68 -25.85 -3.98 2.26
N TYR A 69 -24.61 -4.41 2.43
CA TYR A 69 -23.42 -3.63 2.06
C TYR A 69 -22.99 -3.80 0.60
N VAL A 70 -23.49 -4.83 -0.10
CA VAL A 70 -23.13 -5.11 -1.48
C VAL A 70 -24.36 -4.98 -2.37
N TYR A 71 -24.28 -4.10 -3.34
CA TYR A 71 -25.30 -3.90 -4.36
C TYR A 71 -24.85 -4.51 -5.69
N GLU A 72 -25.73 -5.28 -6.33
CA GLU A 72 -25.44 -5.85 -7.65
C GLU A 72 -26.13 -5.05 -8.76
N TYR A 73 -25.36 -4.61 -9.75
CA TYR A 73 -25.86 -3.94 -10.94
C TYR A 73 -25.12 -4.41 -12.19
N LYS A 74 -25.85 -4.83 -13.21
CA LYS A 74 -25.28 -5.34 -14.47
C LYS A 74 -24.21 -6.43 -14.25
N ARG A 75 -24.45 -7.38 -13.38
CA ARG A 75 -23.55 -8.49 -13.01
C ARG A 75 -22.26 -8.04 -12.32
N LYS A 76 -22.20 -6.81 -11.86
CA LYS A 76 -21.08 -6.29 -11.07
C LYS A 76 -21.57 -5.96 -9.67
N LYS A 77 -20.70 -6.19 -8.71
CA LYS A 77 -20.95 -5.88 -7.30
C LYS A 77 -20.35 -4.54 -6.95
N TYR A 78 -21.06 -3.74 -6.19
CA TYR A 78 -20.66 -2.41 -5.75
C TYR A 78 -20.84 -2.28 -4.26
N ILE A 79 -19.99 -1.47 -3.65
CA ILE A 79 -20.11 -1.02 -2.27
C ILE A 79 -20.12 0.50 -2.23
N LEU A 80 -20.73 1.04 -1.18
CA LEU A 80 -20.74 2.48 -0.93
C LEU A 80 -19.84 2.80 0.25
N ILE A 81 -18.97 3.78 0.07
CA ILE A 81 -18.03 4.26 1.07
C ILE A 81 -18.30 5.75 1.32
N LYS A 82 -18.49 6.14 2.59
CA LYS A 82 -18.39 7.53 3.01
C LYS A 82 -16.90 7.86 3.14
N VAL A 83 -16.44 8.83 2.34
CA VAL A 83 -15.02 9.17 2.24
C VAL A 83 -14.68 10.22 3.28
N ASN A 84 -13.79 9.88 4.19
CA ASN A 84 -13.14 10.84 5.07
C ASN A 84 -11.71 11.06 4.54
N SER A 85 -11.49 12.18 3.88
CA SER A 85 -10.17 12.56 3.37
C SER A 85 -9.79 13.94 3.86
N ILE A 86 -8.53 14.08 4.23
CA ILE A 86 -7.93 15.38 4.55
C ILE A 86 -7.09 15.77 3.34
N GLU A 87 -7.38 16.92 2.73
CA GLU A 87 -6.62 17.44 1.60
C GLU A 87 -5.27 18.02 2.06
N ARG A 88 -4.34 17.18 2.43
CA ARG A 88 -2.95 17.50 2.74
C ARG A 88 -2.02 16.33 2.45
N ASN A 89 -0.73 16.62 2.40
CA ASN A 89 0.27 15.55 2.32
C ASN A 89 0.20 14.62 3.54
N ILE A 90 0.43 13.34 3.29
CA ILE A 90 0.53 12.32 4.32
C ILE A 90 1.78 12.58 5.16
N LEU A 91 1.64 12.54 6.47
CA LEU A 91 2.70 12.63 7.46
C LEU A 91 2.98 11.25 8.07
N LEU A 92 4.14 11.11 8.70
CA LEU A 92 4.47 9.90 9.45
C LEU A 92 3.44 9.59 10.55
N ASP A 93 2.96 10.63 11.23
CA ASP A 93 1.95 10.48 12.28
C ASP A 93 0.64 9.88 11.77
N ASP A 94 0.27 10.12 10.50
CA ASP A 94 -0.91 9.48 9.89
C ASP A 94 -0.70 7.96 9.80
N ILE A 95 0.50 7.52 9.39
CA ILE A 95 0.84 6.10 9.32
C ILE A 95 0.87 5.47 10.71
N ILE A 96 1.53 6.11 11.67
CA ILE A 96 1.60 5.64 13.06
C ILE A 96 0.20 5.55 13.66
N TYR A 97 -0.68 6.50 13.35
CA TYR A 97 -2.03 6.53 13.85
C TYR A 97 -2.90 5.42 13.27
N LEU A 98 -2.83 5.22 11.95
CA LEU A 98 -3.59 4.19 11.24
C LEU A 98 -3.15 2.76 11.65
N THR A 99 -1.89 2.58 12.00
CA THR A 99 -1.30 1.26 12.28
C THR A 99 -1.27 0.88 13.77
N ARG A 100 -2.02 1.55 14.63
CA ARG A 100 -2.07 1.27 16.07
C ARG A 100 -2.77 -0.04 16.45
N SER A 101 -3.39 -0.73 15.51
CA SER A 101 -4.07 -1.99 15.78
C SER A 101 -3.09 -3.15 15.88
N LYS A 102 -3.26 -3.97 16.91
CA LYS A 102 -2.57 -5.26 17.03
C LYS A 102 -3.43 -6.36 16.41
N SER A 103 -2.83 -7.23 15.63
CA SER A 103 -3.48 -8.45 15.15
C SER A 103 -2.50 -9.61 15.17
N ASP A 104 -2.96 -10.79 15.58
CA ASP A 104 -2.20 -12.01 15.42
C ASP A 104 -2.08 -12.32 13.91
N ASN A 105 -0.87 -12.26 13.35
CA ASN A 105 -0.71 -12.54 11.93
C ASN A 105 0.71 -13.03 11.59
N ASP A 106 0.78 -14.12 10.83
CA ASP A 106 2.02 -14.55 10.17
C ASP A 106 2.13 -13.87 8.78
N SER A 107 2.21 -12.53 8.80
CA SER A 107 2.28 -11.72 7.58
C SER A 107 3.65 -11.80 6.91
N THR A 108 4.73 -11.94 7.67
CA THR A 108 6.09 -12.00 7.13
C THR A 108 6.27 -13.21 6.20
N THR A 109 5.81 -14.39 6.59
CA THR A 109 5.89 -15.61 5.74
C THR A 109 5.04 -15.46 4.48
N LYS A 110 3.81 -14.95 4.61
CA LYS A 110 2.92 -14.71 3.44
C LYS A 110 3.51 -13.70 2.47
N ASN A 111 4.09 -12.63 2.98
CA ASN A 111 4.77 -11.63 2.17
C ASN A 111 5.98 -12.23 1.44
N LEU A 112 6.78 -13.03 2.13
CA LEU A 112 7.95 -13.69 1.57
C LEU A 112 7.60 -14.57 0.35
N GLU A 113 6.58 -15.41 0.47
CA GLU A 113 6.12 -16.26 -0.63
C GLU A 113 5.59 -15.44 -1.81
N LYS A 114 4.80 -14.41 -1.52
CA LYS A 114 4.27 -13.48 -2.53
C LYS A 114 5.39 -12.75 -3.28
N TYR A 115 6.42 -12.29 -2.56
CA TYR A 115 7.52 -11.52 -3.13
C TYR A 115 8.43 -12.38 -4.01
N LYS A 116 8.76 -13.59 -3.58
CA LYS A 116 9.48 -14.57 -4.42
C LYS A 116 8.74 -14.81 -5.73
N LYS A 117 7.46 -15.15 -5.64
CA LYS A 117 6.65 -15.36 -6.83
C LYS A 117 6.60 -14.14 -7.76
N GLN A 118 6.54 -12.94 -7.21
CA GLN A 118 6.53 -11.72 -8.02
C GLN A 118 7.84 -11.51 -8.78
N ILE A 119 8.99 -11.83 -8.17
CA ILE A 119 10.29 -11.78 -8.85
C ILE A 119 10.36 -12.84 -9.95
N ASP A 120 10.03 -14.09 -9.66
CA ASP A 120 10.03 -15.19 -10.64
C ASP A 120 9.14 -14.85 -11.85
N ASP A 121 7.95 -14.27 -11.61
CA ASP A 121 7.02 -13.84 -12.66
C ASP A 121 7.61 -12.71 -13.54
N ILE A 122 8.39 -11.80 -12.94
CA ILE A 122 9.05 -10.71 -13.67
C ILE A 122 10.23 -11.25 -14.47
N GLU A 123 11.11 -12.05 -13.90
CA GLU A 123 12.26 -12.63 -14.58
C GLU A 123 11.84 -13.48 -15.80
N THR A 124 10.77 -14.26 -15.66
CA THR A 124 10.20 -15.03 -16.77
C THR A 124 9.77 -14.13 -17.92
N LYS A 125 9.19 -12.96 -17.63
CA LYS A 125 8.73 -11.99 -18.63
C LYS A 125 9.87 -11.13 -19.19
N LEU A 126 10.96 -10.95 -18.44
CA LEU A 126 12.11 -10.16 -18.88
C LEU A 126 12.77 -10.70 -20.13
N LEU A 127 12.75 -12.01 -20.35
CA LEU A 127 13.27 -12.64 -21.58
C LEU A 127 12.56 -12.10 -22.83
N GLU A 128 11.28 -11.71 -22.71
CA GLU A 128 10.49 -11.10 -23.78
C GLU A 128 10.77 -9.58 -23.91
N PHE A 129 11.15 -8.93 -22.80
CA PHE A 129 11.29 -7.49 -22.67
C PHE A 129 12.65 -6.94 -23.16
N ASN A 130 13.70 -7.76 -23.08
CA ASN A 130 15.10 -7.39 -23.32
C ASN A 130 15.37 -6.75 -24.68
N LYS A 131 14.56 -7.01 -25.69
CA LYS A 131 14.78 -6.50 -27.05
C LYS A 131 14.18 -5.12 -27.29
N GLU A 132 13.18 -4.73 -26.53
CA GLU A 132 12.43 -3.49 -26.79
C GLU A 132 12.88 -2.29 -25.92
N TYR A 133 13.45 -2.54 -24.70
CA TYR A 133 13.73 -1.48 -23.72
C TYR A 133 15.06 -1.64 -22.96
N PRO A 134 16.23 -1.44 -23.59
CA PRO A 134 17.55 -1.71 -22.99
C PRO A 134 17.86 -0.85 -21.75
N LYS A 135 17.35 0.40 -21.68
CA LYS A 135 17.56 1.27 -20.50
C LYS A 135 16.77 0.81 -19.30
N ILE A 136 15.59 0.24 -19.53
CA ILE A 136 14.75 -0.31 -18.49
C ILE A 136 15.41 -1.53 -17.91
N GLN A 137 16.00 -2.39 -18.73
CA GLN A 137 16.65 -3.62 -18.29
C GLN A 137 17.72 -3.37 -17.22
N GLN A 138 18.63 -2.43 -17.44
CA GLN A 138 19.66 -2.11 -16.42
C GLN A 138 19.04 -1.69 -15.08
N SER A 139 17.89 -0.99 -15.13
CA SER A 139 17.19 -0.62 -13.90
C SER A 139 16.51 -1.82 -13.24
N ILE A 140 15.99 -2.76 -14.03
CA ILE A 140 15.33 -3.96 -13.52
C ILE A 140 16.32 -4.84 -12.75
N ASP A 141 17.48 -5.14 -13.33
CA ASP A 141 18.53 -5.95 -12.69
C ASP A 141 18.93 -5.35 -11.33
N TYR A 142 19.07 -4.01 -11.27
CA TYR A 142 19.39 -3.32 -10.02
C TYR A 142 18.27 -3.46 -8.97
N PHE A 143 17.02 -3.23 -9.35
CA PHE A 143 15.89 -3.27 -8.41
C PHE A 143 15.48 -4.70 -8.03
N ILE A 144 15.68 -5.68 -8.91
CA ILE A 144 15.55 -7.10 -8.56
C ILE A 144 16.62 -7.48 -7.53
N GLY A 145 17.90 -7.16 -7.76
CA GLY A 145 18.96 -7.48 -6.81
C GLY A 145 18.75 -6.86 -5.42
N LEU A 146 18.25 -5.60 -5.35
CA LEU A 146 17.83 -5.03 -4.07
C LEU A 146 16.69 -5.83 -3.42
N SER A 147 15.69 -6.21 -4.21
CA SER A 147 14.51 -6.92 -3.71
C SER A 147 14.85 -8.33 -3.24
N GLU A 148 15.76 -9.02 -3.91
CA GLU A 148 16.27 -10.33 -3.49
C GLU A 148 16.98 -10.26 -2.14
N ASN A 149 17.80 -9.22 -1.92
CA ASN A 149 18.44 -8.97 -0.62
C ASN A 149 17.37 -8.75 0.46
N GLY A 150 16.32 -8.00 0.18
CA GLY A 150 15.18 -7.83 1.09
C GLY A 150 14.48 -9.16 1.41
N ILE A 151 14.25 -9.99 0.40
CA ILE A 151 13.64 -11.33 0.55
C ILE A 151 14.51 -12.24 1.41
N GLN A 152 15.83 -12.22 1.21
CA GLN A 152 16.78 -13.02 2.02
C GLN A 152 16.74 -12.61 3.50
N LEU A 153 16.72 -11.31 3.79
CA LEU A 153 16.59 -10.81 5.16
C LEU A 153 15.25 -11.18 5.80
N LEU A 154 14.13 -11.01 5.07
CA LEU A 154 12.81 -11.44 5.56
C LEU A 154 12.76 -12.95 5.80
N GLY A 155 13.38 -13.74 4.93
CA GLY A 155 13.47 -15.19 5.09
C GLY A 155 14.30 -15.61 6.31
N LYS A 156 15.31 -14.84 6.70
CA LYS A 156 16.07 -15.05 7.94
C LYS A 156 15.20 -14.72 9.16
N LEU A 157 14.58 -13.54 9.16
CA LEU A 157 13.72 -13.08 10.25
C LEU A 157 12.50 -14.01 10.47
N SER A 158 11.84 -14.48 9.42
CA SER A 158 10.68 -15.38 9.56
C SER A 158 11.03 -16.71 10.23
N ARG A 159 12.28 -17.18 10.16
CA ARG A 159 12.74 -18.37 10.87
C ARG A 159 13.02 -18.11 12.35
N GLU A 160 13.46 -16.91 12.68
CA GLU A 160 13.82 -16.50 14.05
C GLU A 160 12.58 -16.11 14.86
N GLU A 161 11.56 -15.49 14.21
CA GLU A 161 10.38 -14.90 14.86
C GLU A 161 9.18 -15.85 14.98
N LYS A 162 9.33 -17.16 14.84
CA LYS A 162 8.22 -18.16 14.75
C LYS A 162 7.10 -18.04 15.80
N ASN A 163 7.23 -17.21 16.84
CA ASN A 163 6.26 -17.09 17.94
C ASN A 163 5.90 -15.65 18.37
N GLN A 164 6.26 -14.59 17.64
CA GLN A 164 6.08 -13.19 18.11
C GLN A 164 5.48 -12.22 17.07
N ASN A 165 4.77 -12.71 16.05
CA ASN A 165 4.27 -11.85 15.00
C ASN A 165 3.00 -11.10 15.43
N GLU A 166 3.17 -9.91 15.99
CA GLU A 166 2.10 -8.93 16.11
C GLU A 166 1.96 -8.18 14.78
N GLY A 167 0.93 -8.48 14.01
CA GLY A 167 0.55 -7.70 12.83
C GLY A 167 -0.29 -6.49 13.20
N THR A 168 -0.56 -5.65 12.22
CA THR A 168 -1.46 -4.50 12.34
C THR A 168 -2.33 -4.35 11.09
N ILE A 169 -3.32 -3.47 11.13
CA ILE A 169 -4.04 -3.09 9.93
C ILE A 169 -3.23 -2.02 9.20
N ILE A 170 -2.94 -2.25 7.93
CA ILE A 170 -2.25 -1.31 7.07
C ILE A 170 -3.05 -1.03 5.80
N ALA A 171 -2.79 0.11 5.15
CA ALA A 171 -3.27 0.37 3.82
C ALA A 171 -2.31 -0.24 2.79
N LYS A 172 -2.84 -1.14 1.95
CA LYS A 172 -2.13 -1.70 0.80
C LYS A 172 -2.43 -0.86 -0.43
N ILE A 173 -1.53 0.04 -0.77
CA ILE A 173 -1.59 0.84 -1.99
C ILE A 173 -0.66 0.21 -3.01
N GLU A 174 -1.19 -0.18 -4.18
CA GLU A 174 -0.42 -0.89 -5.21
C GLU A 174 0.35 0.04 -6.14
N ASN A 175 -0.08 1.30 -6.23
CA ASN A 175 0.54 2.32 -7.06
C ASN A 175 1.02 3.48 -6.18
N ILE A 176 2.30 3.81 -6.24
CA ILE A 176 2.86 4.87 -5.40
C ILE A 176 2.27 6.25 -5.74
N ASP A 177 1.79 6.48 -6.96
CA ASP A 177 1.15 7.73 -7.37
C ASP A 177 -0.26 7.90 -6.74
N GLU A 178 -0.85 6.81 -6.25
CA GLU A 178 -2.13 6.77 -5.52
C GLU A 178 -1.93 6.87 -4.00
N TYR A 179 -0.70 7.07 -3.52
CA TYR A 179 -0.39 7.17 -2.10
C TYR A 179 -0.87 8.52 -1.56
N ASN A 180 -2.12 8.58 -1.14
CA ASN A 180 -2.81 9.76 -0.63
C ASN A 180 -3.76 9.42 0.52
N ASN A 181 -4.27 10.44 1.21
CA ASN A 181 -5.12 10.26 2.39
C ASN A 181 -6.44 9.51 2.09
N GLU A 182 -7.03 9.72 0.91
CA GLU A 182 -8.26 9.02 0.53
C GLU A 182 -8.02 7.51 0.41
N GLU A 183 -6.94 7.11 -0.28
CA GLU A 183 -6.60 5.70 -0.48
C GLU A 183 -6.03 5.03 0.78
N LEU A 184 -5.31 5.78 1.64
CA LEU A 184 -4.87 5.28 2.95
C LEU A 184 -6.04 4.97 3.88
N ASN A 185 -7.11 5.75 3.80
CA ASN A 185 -8.31 5.58 4.62
C ASN A 185 -9.39 4.71 3.95
N ASN A 186 -9.13 4.21 2.74
CA ASN A 186 -10.10 3.42 1.98
C ASN A 186 -10.18 1.98 2.52
N PRO A 187 -11.35 1.53 3.01
CA PRO A 187 -11.51 0.18 3.53
C PRO A 187 -11.11 -0.94 2.54
N LEU A 188 -11.27 -0.71 1.24
CA LEU A 188 -10.86 -1.69 0.22
C LEU A 188 -9.35 -1.92 0.17
N ASN A 189 -8.55 -0.97 0.63
CA ASN A 189 -7.09 -1.08 0.67
C ASN A 189 -6.58 -1.64 2.00
N MET A 190 -7.46 -1.84 2.99
CA MET A 190 -7.03 -2.33 4.31
C MET A 190 -6.74 -3.82 4.27
N GLU A 191 -5.63 -4.20 4.89
CA GLU A 191 -5.24 -5.59 5.14
C GLU A 191 -4.50 -5.73 6.47
N LYS A 192 -4.52 -6.93 7.06
CA LYS A 192 -3.67 -7.25 8.21
C LYS A 192 -2.27 -7.59 7.72
N ASN A 193 -1.27 -6.84 8.20
CA ASN A 193 0.11 -7.00 7.74
C ASN A 193 1.11 -6.46 8.78
N ASP A 194 2.41 -6.47 8.45
CA ASP A 194 3.46 -5.95 9.30
C ASP A 194 3.46 -4.42 9.36
N TYR A 195 3.66 -3.87 10.54
CA TYR A 195 3.80 -2.42 10.76
C TYR A 195 4.94 -1.82 9.95
N GLU A 196 6.07 -2.53 9.92
CA GLU A 196 7.26 -2.10 9.19
C GLU A 196 7.02 -1.99 7.68
N LEU A 197 6.11 -2.79 7.12
CA LEU A 197 5.71 -2.65 5.71
C LEU A 197 5.00 -1.32 5.45
N ALA A 198 4.11 -0.88 6.35
CA ALA A 198 3.44 0.42 6.22
C ALA A 198 4.46 1.57 6.26
N LEU A 199 5.41 1.52 7.19
CA LEU A 199 6.49 2.50 7.30
C LEU A 199 7.39 2.49 6.05
N ALA A 200 7.78 1.31 5.56
CA ALA A 200 8.58 1.20 4.34
C ALA A 200 7.89 1.80 3.13
N ASN A 201 6.58 1.57 2.99
CA ASN A 201 5.78 2.14 1.90
C ASN A 201 5.71 3.67 1.98
N TYR A 202 5.52 4.22 3.18
CA TYR A 202 5.55 5.66 3.41
C TYR A 202 6.92 6.27 3.06
N ILE A 203 8.02 5.67 3.53
CA ILE A 203 9.38 6.15 3.26
C ILE A 203 9.66 6.14 1.74
N LYS A 204 9.27 5.07 1.03
CA LYS A 204 9.39 5.00 -0.43
C LYS A 204 8.62 6.10 -1.12
N TYR A 205 7.37 6.35 -0.70
CA TYR A 205 6.55 7.46 -1.21
C TYR A 205 7.27 8.80 -1.04
N ARG A 206 7.83 9.07 0.15
CA ARG A 206 8.59 10.31 0.42
C ARG A 206 9.81 10.43 -0.49
N ILE A 207 10.60 9.35 -0.67
CA ILE A 207 11.81 9.39 -1.46
C ILE A 207 11.53 9.56 -2.95
N TYR A 208 10.56 8.83 -3.49
CA TYR A 208 10.31 8.79 -4.93
C TYR A 208 9.45 9.95 -5.45
N LEU A 209 8.54 10.48 -4.65
CA LEU A 209 7.60 11.53 -5.08
C LEU A 209 7.78 12.88 -4.38
N LEU A 210 8.40 12.92 -3.22
CA LEU A 210 8.56 14.13 -2.41
C LEU A 210 10.02 14.34 -2.00
N HIS A 211 10.22 14.70 -0.74
CA HIS A 211 11.53 14.80 -0.09
C HIS A 211 11.53 14.02 1.21
N VAL A 212 12.69 13.43 1.53
CA VAL A 212 12.91 12.84 2.86
C VAL A 212 13.07 13.95 3.86
N ASP A 213 12.27 13.91 4.91
CA ASP A 213 12.46 14.71 6.10
C ASP A 213 13.25 13.87 7.11
N TYR A 214 14.51 14.24 7.33
CA TYR A 214 15.39 13.50 8.23
C TYR A 214 15.01 13.68 9.71
N ASP A 215 14.38 14.79 10.07
CA ASP A 215 13.87 15.01 11.43
C ASP A 215 12.68 14.07 11.70
N GLU A 216 11.83 13.87 10.70
CA GLU A 216 10.76 12.88 10.76
C GLU A 216 11.31 11.44 10.89
N MET A 217 12.42 11.12 10.21
CA MET A 217 13.09 9.83 10.31
C MET A 217 13.67 9.57 11.70
N GLU A 218 14.15 10.59 12.42
CA GLU A 218 14.61 10.43 13.80
C GLU A 218 13.50 9.91 14.72
N ASN A 219 12.24 10.22 14.47
CA ASN A 219 11.11 9.67 15.23
C ASN A 219 10.96 8.16 15.01
N ILE A 220 11.27 7.66 13.81
CA ILE A 220 11.29 6.23 13.50
C ILE A 220 12.43 5.55 14.29
N PHE A 221 13.63 6.12 14.30
CA PHE A 221 14.79 5.55 15.00
C PHE A 221 14.62 5.52 16.52
N ARG A 222 13.86 6.47 17.10
CA ARG A 222 13.58 6.51 18.54
C ARG A 222 12.45 5.58 18.99
N ASN A 223 11.77 4.92 18.05
CA ASN A 223 10.64 4.07 18.38
C ASN A 223 11.09 2.61 18.60
N ASP A 224 11.26 2.23 19.87
CA ASP A 224 11.72 0.89 20.27
C ASP A 224 10.80 -0.27 19.85
N LYS A 225 9.58 0.04 19.37
CA LYS A 225 8.63 -0.97 18.88
C LYS A 225 8.89 -1.39 17.44
N ILE A 226 9.76 -0.70 16.73
CA ILE A 226 10.08 -0.98 15.33
C ILE A 226 11.19 -2.02 15.26
N ASN A 227 10.94 -3.13 14.56
CA ASN A 227 12.00 -4.03 14.15
C ASN A 227 12.74 -3.40 12.96
N HIS A 228 13.86 -2.71 13.25
CA HIS A 228 14.64 -1.98 12.24
C HIS A 228 15.19 -2.88 11.14
N LEU A 229 15.57 -4.12 11.46
CA LEU A 229 16.05 -5.07 10.45
C LEU A 229 14.92 -5.48 9.49
N LYS A 230 13.72 -5.67 10.03
CA LYS A 230 12.51 -5.97 9.25
C LYS A 230 12.09 -4.79 8.38
N LEU A 231 12.10 -3.57 8.94
CA LEU A 231 11.85 -2.36 8.18
C LEU A 231 12.87 -2.19 7.04
N TYR A 232 14.16 -2.42 7.31
CA TYR A 232 15.19 -2.37 6.28
C TYR A 232 14.97 -3.40 5.17
N ALA A 233 14.59 -4.62 5.52
CA ALA A 233 14.25 -5.65 4.54
C ALA A 233 13.08 -5.23 3.63
N TYR A 234 12.04 -4.61 4.20
CA TYR A 234 10.93 -4.04 3.41
C TYR A 234 11.34 -2.82 2.59
N LEU A 235 12.30 -2.02 3.05
CA LEU A 235 12.87 -0.94 2.24
C LEU A 235 13.65 -1.51 1.04
N LEU A 236 14.42 -2.56 1.20
CA LEU A 236 15.12 -3.21 0.10
C LEU A 236 14.15 -3.79 -0.95
N TYR A 237 13.01 -4.34 -0.54
CA TYR A 237 12.03 -4.91 -1.47
C TYR A 237 11.26 -3.83 -2.24
N GLN A 238 11.43 -3.74 -3.56
CA GLN A 238 10.96 -2.64 -4.42
C GLN A 238 9.55 -2.87 -4.98
N ASN A 239 8.57 -3.10 -4.10
CA ASN A 239 7.19 -3.45 -4.46
C ASN A 239 6.55 -2.52 -5.51
N TYR A 240 6.70 -1.21 -5.39
CA TYR A 240 6.11 -0.23 -6.33
C TYR A 240 6.76 -0.28 -7.70
N TYR A 241 8.10 -0.31 -7.75
CA TYR A 241 8.83 -0.45 -9.00
C TYR A 241 8.45 -1.74 -9.72
N LEU A 242 8.47 -2.88 -9.02
CA LEU A 242 8.13 -4.19 -9.57
C LEU A 242 6.68 -4.25 -10.06
N SER A 243 5.74 -3.62 -9.34
CA SER A 243 4.34 -3.51 -9.76
C SER A 243 4.19 -2.70 -11.06
N ASP A 244 4.91 -1.58 -11.16
CA ASP A 244 4.87 -0.73 -12.36
C ASP A 244 5.53 -1.41 -13.56
N ILE A 245 6.61 -2.18 -13.38
CA ILE A 245 7.20 -3.01 -14.43
C ILE A 245 6.17 -4.00 -14.99
N VAL A 246 5.42 -4.69 -14.12
CA VAL A 246 4.36 -5.62 -14.58
C VAL A 246 3.27 -4.90 -15.39
N LYS A 247 2.94 -3.64 -15.05
CA LYS A 247 1.96 -2.85 -15.82
C LYS A 247 2.50 -2.48 -17.21
N ILE A 248 3.77 -2.10 -17.31
CA ILE A 248 4.43 -1.73 -18.58
C ILE A 248 4.48 -2.93 -19.53
N THR A 249 4.77 -4.13 -19.02
CA THR A 249 4.76 -5.35 -19.85
C THR A 249 3.40 -5.63 -20.49
N ARG A 250 2.32 -5.13 -19.90
CA ARG A 250 0.95 -5.27 -20.43
C ARG A 250 0.55 -4.14 -21.37
N ASN A 251 1.06 -2.92 -21.14
CA ASN A 251 0.68 -1.70 -21.85
C ASN A 251 1.94 -0.94 -22.33
N LYS A 252 2.37 -1.17 -23.55
CA LYS A 252 3.62 -0.63 -24.18
C LYS A 252 3.84 0.90 -24.10
N LYS A 253 2.98 1.69 -23.46
CA LYS A 253 3.00 3.17 -23.49
C LYS A 253 3.58 3.86 -22.24
N GLU A 254 4.03 3.10 -21.21
CA GLU A 254 4.23 3.70 -19.89
C GLU A 254 5.67 3.74 -19.37
N GLU A 255 6.69 3.88 -20.24
CA GLU A 255 8.09 4.11 -19.79
C GLU A 255 8.23 5.26 -18.79
N LYS A 256 7.36 6.27 -18.90
CA LYS A 256 7.37 7.44 -18.01
C LYS A 256 7.13 7.08 -16.54
N ILE A 257 6.39 5.99 -16.29
CA ILE A 257 6.03 5.56 -14.93
C ILE A 257 7.28 5.18 -14.13
N ILE A 258 8.24 4.49 -14.76
CA ILE A 258 9.45 4.05 -14.05
C ILE A 258 10.54 5.12 -13.97
N LYS A 259 10.42 6.22 -14.72
CA LYS A 259 11.40 7.31 -14.72
C LYS A 259 11.65 7.85 -13.31
N LYS A 260 10.59 8.01 -12.49
CA LYS A 260 10.71 8.47 -11.10
C LYS A 260 11.64 7.61 -10.24
N TYR A 261 11.65 6.29 -10.45
CA TYR A 261 12.54 5.38 -9.72
C TYR A 261 13.97 5.48 -10.21
N ILE A 262 14.18 5.55 -11.53
CA ILE A 262 15.50 5.66 -12.15
C ILE A 262 16.16 6.98 -11.75
N ASP A 263 15.44 8.10 -11.86
CA ASP A 263 15.93 9.43 -11.54
C ASP A 263 16.28 9.58 -10.03
N ASN A 264 15.54 8.91 -9.14
CA ASN A 264 15.77 8.93 -7.71
C ASN A 264 16.60 7.75 -7.17
N ARG A 265 17.15 6.87 -8.04
CA ARG A 265 17.91 5.68 -7.65
C ARG A 265 19.06 6.00 -6.70
N LYS A 266 19.87 7.02 -7.00
CA LYS A 266 20.99 7.43 -6.16
C LYS A 266 20.50 7.91 -4.79
N LYS A 267 19.50 8.79 -4.78
CA LYS A 267 18.89 9.31 -3.54
C LYS A 267 18.36 8.16 -2.66
N TYR A 268 17.75 7.15 -3.29
CA TYR A 268 17.25 5.98 -2.58
C TYR A 268 18.38 5.15 -1.97
N LEU A 269 19.46 4.90 -2.72
CA LEU A 269 20.64 4.19 -2.23
C LEU A 269 21.31 4.94 -1.07
N ASP A 270 21.51 6.25 -1.21
CA ASP A 270 22.09 7.09 -0.15
C ASP A 270 21.24 7.02 1.13
N PHE A 271 19.91 6.99 0.99
CA PHE A 271 19.01 6.79 2.12
C PHE A 271 19.14 5.38 2.74
N LEU A 272 19.24 4.33 1.95
CA LEU A 272 19.42 2.96 2.46
C LEU A 272 20.71 2.83 3.27
N LEU A 273 21.80 3.44 2.80
CA LEU A 273 23.09 3.47 3.52
C LEU A 273 22.97 4.23 4.84
N TYR A 274 22.38 5.42 4.80
CA TYR A 274 22.10 6.21 6.01
C TYR A 274 21.24 5.42 7.01
N TYR A 275 20.18 4.75 6.55
CA TYR A 275 19.30 3.97 7.39
C TYR A 275 20.04 2.80 8.06
N ALA A 276 20.82 2.04 7.28
CA ALA A 276 21.58 0.90 7.78
C ALA A 276 22.62 1.32 8.84
N GLU A 277 23.31 2.44 8.62
CA GLU A 277 24.28 3.00 9.58
C GLU A 277 23.59 3.40 10.89
N LYS A 278 22.51 4.19 10.81
CA LYS A 278 21.75 4.64 11.98
C LYS A 278 21.13 3.49 12.78
N ALA A 279 20.57 2.51 12.10
CA ALA A 279 19.99 1.32 12.71
C ALA A 279 21.02 0.26 13.11
N LYS A 280 22.32 0.51 12.91
CA LYS A 280 23.43 -0.41 13.18
C LYS A 280 23.29 -1.79 12.52
N ILE A 281 22.73 -1.80 11.30
CA ILE A 281 22.55 -3.02 10.53
C ILE A 281 23.86 -3.39 9.86
N ASN A 282 24.43 -4.56 10.21
CA ASN A 282 25.62 -5.09 9.57
C ASN A 282 25.30 -5.60 8.17
N MET A 283 25.74 -4.88 7.15
CA MET A 283 25.65 -5.28 5.74
C MET A 283 26.83 -6.20 5.35
N LYS A 284 26.96 -7.37 6.00
CA LYS A 284 27.97 -8.38 5.62
C LYS A 284 27.41 -9.35 4.60
#